data_e3a8332824ba7ca696b7a6dc091abfd7
#
_entry.id   e3a8332824ba7ca696b7a6dc091abfd7
#
_cell.length_a   1.000
_cell.length_b   1.000
_cell.length_c   1.000
_cell.angle_alpha   90.00
_cell.angle_beta   90.00
_cell.angle_gamma   90.00
#
_symmetry.space_group_name_H-M   'P 1'
#
loop_
_entity.id
_entity.type
_entity.pdbx_description
1 polymer ?
#
loop_
_entity_poly.entity_id
_entity_poly.type
_entity_poly.pdbx_seq_one_letter_code
_entity_poly.pdbx_strand_id
1 'polypeptide(L)'
;ASAASGAPVALSISICRADYGNPRDAAALIALLDSYARDPAGGGVPLRDNVKQGLVDALRQRPQAFSVLAWAGQPQAAEGRVPVGLVNCFEGFSTFACQPLVNVHDVVVLPAWRGQRIAQRMLNLVEMIARERGACKLTMEVLSGNESALRAYAREGFAAYTLDPEMGQAQFLQKILH
;
A
#
# COMPACT_ATOMS: atom_id res chain seq x y z
N ALA A 1 -0.76 46.55 19.94
CA ALA A 1 -1.26 45.16 19.86
C ALA A 1 -0.95 44.63 18.46
N SER A 2 0.14 43.86 18.34
CA SER A 2 0.56 43.26 17.08
C SER A 2 -0.12 41.88 17.00
N ALA A 3 -1.07 41.74 16.08
CA ALA A 3 -1.65 40.44 15.74
C ALA A 3 -0.63 39.66 14.91
N ALA A 4 -0.06 38.62 15.49
CA ALA A 4 0.76 37.66 14.76
C ALA A 4 -0.16 36.91 13.79
N SER A 5 -0.07 37.25 12.50
CA SER A 5 -0.63 36.51 11.40
C SER A 5 0.11 35.18 11.29
N GLY A 6 -0.39 34.16 11.97
CA GLY A 6 0.05 32.75 11.77
C GLY A 6 -0.43 32.29 10.41
N ALA A 7 0.48 32.24 9.42
CA ALA A 7 0.18 31.54 8.16
C ALA A 7 -0.26 30.11 8.48
N PRO A 8 -1.28 29.55 7.78
CA PRO A 8 -1.69 28.18 8.00
C PRO A 8 -0.51 27.25 7.71
N VAL A 9 -0.09 26.49 8.72
CA VAL A 9 1.01 25.54 8.57
C VAL A 9 0.54 24.46 7.60
N ALA A 10 1.14 24.43 6.42
CA ALA A 10 0.80 23.45 5.40
C ALA A 10 1.02 22.03 5.94
N LEU A 11 -0.02 21.21 5.91
CA LEU A 11 0.07 19.79 6.24
C LEU A 11 1.02 19.13 5.23
N SER A 12 2.08 18.52 5.72
CA SER A 12 3.01 17.76 4.90
C SER A 12 2.66 16.28 4.91
N ILE A 13 2.94 15.58 3.80
CA ILE A 13 2.83 14.13 3.72
C ILE A 13 4.24 13.54 3.86
N SER A 14 4.41 12.62 4.80
CA SER A 14 5.62 11.81 4.95
C SER A 14 5.32 10.35 4.59
N ILE A 15 6.27 9.72 3.89
CA ILE A 15 6.19 8.31 3.49
C ILE A 15 7.31 7.56 4.19
N CYS A 16 6.99 6.43 4.82
CA CYS A 16 7.98 5.60 5.49
C CYS A 16 7.63 4.10 5.40
N ARG A 17 8.65 3.26 5.54
CA ARG A 17 8.43 1.84 5.79
C ARG A 17 7.85 1.67 7.19
N ALA A 18 6.81 0.86 7.32
CA ALA A 18 6.19 0.55 8.60
C ALA A 18 7.12 -0.32 9.46
N ASP A 19 7.19 -0.01 10.73
CA ASP A 19 7.77 -0.87 11.77
C ASP A 19 6.65 -1.65 12.45
N TYR A 20 6.55 -2.94 12.17
CA TYR A 20 5.54 -3.82 12.78
C TYR A 20 5.70 -3.98 14.31
N GLY A 21 6.86 -3.60 14.87
CA GLY A 21 7.09 -3.54 16.32
C GLY A 21 6.64 -2.23 16.96
N ASN A 22 6.36 -1.20 16.16
CA ASN A 22 5.88 0.08 16.65
C ASN A 22 4.34 0.06 16.79
N PRO A 23 3.79 0.27 18.00
CA PRO A 23 2.34 0.22 18.23
C PRO A 23 1.54 1.22 17.39
N ARG A 24 2.13 2.37 17.07
CA ARG A 24 1.48 3.40 16.27
C ARG A 24 1.36 2.98 14.80
N ASP A 25 2.42 2.42 14.24
CA ASP A 25 2.40 1.91 12.87
C ASP A 25 1.45 0.71 12.76
N ALA A 26 1.45 -0.17 13.76
CA ALA A 26 0.53 -1.30 13.85
C ALA A 26 -0.94 -0.84 13.86
N ALA A 27 -1.28 0.13 14.69
CA ALA A 27 -2.64 0.68 14.76
C ALA A 27 -3.04 1.37 13.45
N ALA A 28 -2.12 2.12 12.83
CA ALA A 28 -2.34 2.79 11.55
C ALA A 28 -2.61 1.78 10.42
N LEU A 29 -1.81 0.72 10.34
CA LEU A 29 -1.98 -0.35 9.35
C LEU A 29 -3.37 -0.98 9.46
N ILE A 30 -3.80 -1.36 10.65
CA ILE A 30 -5.12 -1.97 10.88
C ILE A 30 -6.24 -0.99 10.52
N ALA A 31 -6.16 0.27 10.95
CA ALA A 31 -7.19 1.27 10.67
C ALA A 31 -7.35 1.54 9.17
N LEU A 32 -6.24 1.66 8.45
CA LEU A 32 -6.25 1.89 7.00
C LEU A 32 -6.77 0.68 6.23
N LEU A 33 -6.35 -0.53 6.62
CA LEU A 33 -6.81 -1.75 5.98
C LEU A 33 -8.30 -2.01 6.27
N ASP A 34 -8.79 -1.74 7.49
CA ASP A 34 -10.21 -1.84 7.82
C ASP A 34 -11.05 -0.82 7.04
N SER A 35 -10.52 0.40 6.84
CA SER A 35 -11.16 1.40 5.97
C SER A 35 -11.26 0.92 4.53
N TYR A 36 -10.21 0.31 3.99
CA TYR A 36 -10.23 -0.28 2.66
C TYR A 36 -11.22 -1.44 2.55
N ALA A 37 -11.23 -2.35 3.53
CA ALA A 37 -12.15 -3.49 3.55
C ALA A 37 -13.63 -3.07 3.49
N ARG A 38 -13.98 -1.92 4.06
CA ARG A 38 -15.33 -1.33 4.02
C ARG A 38 -15.67 -0.66 2.69
N ASP A 39 -14.68 -0.28 1.90
CA ASP A 39 -14.88 0.27 0.55
C ASP A 39 -15.42 -0.84 -0.38
N PRO A 40 -16.33 -0.54 -1.32
CA PRO A 40 -16.79 -1.52 -2.30
C PRO A 40 -15.67 -2.24 -3.06
N ALA A 41 -14.57 -1.54 -3.33
CA ALA A 41 -13.37 -2.13 -3.95
C ALA A 41 -12.64 -3.13 -3.04
N GLY A 42 -12.82 -3.03 -1.73
CA GLY A 42 -12.23 -3.93 -0.71
C GLY A 42 -13.16 -5.03 -0.22
N GLY A 43 -14.38 -5.11 -0.76
CA GLY A 43 -15.36 -6.13 -0.40
C GLY A 43 -16.57 -5.63 0.40
N GLY A 44 -16.57 -4.39 0.88
CA GLY A 44 -17.71 -3.72 1.51
C GLY A 44 -18.02 -4.13 2.94
N VAL A 45 -17.15 -4.93 3.59
CA VAL A 45 -17.35 -5.39 4.98
C VAL A 45 -16.09 -5.15 5.81
N PRO A 46 -16.24 -4.83 7.12
CA PRO A 46 -15.09 -4.59 7.98
C PRO A 46 -14.25 -5.86 8.18
N LEU A 47 -12.98 -5.67 8.51
CA LEU A 47 -12.12 -6.76 8.95
C LEU A 47 -12.70 -7.43 10.20
N ARG A 48 -12.60 -8.75 10.28
CA ARG A 48 -13.00 -9.50 11.48
C ARG A 48 -12.08 -9.17 12.66
N ASP A 49 -12.58 -9.26 13.88
CA ASP A 49 -11.84 -8.90 15.10
C ASP A 49 -10.56 -9.72 15.28
N ASN A 50 -10.58 -11.02 14.96
CA ASN A 50 -9.40 -11.87 15.03
C ASN A 50 -8.31 -11.43 14.01
N VAL A 51 -8.71 -10.89 12.86
CA VAL A 51 -7.77 -10.31 11.89
C VAL A 51 -7.16 -9.02 12.45
N LYS A 52 -7.98 -8.12 12.98
CA LYS A 52 -7.50 -6.87 13.60
C LYS A 52 -6.50 -7.11 14.73
N GLN A 53 -6.72 -8.16 15.51
CA GLN A 53 -5.88 -8.51 16.66
C GLN A 53 -4.57 -9.22 16.26
N GLY A 54 -4.59 -10.04 15.20
CA GLY A 54 -3.48 -10.93 14.88
C GLY A 54 -2.64 -10.54 13.66
N LEU A 55 -3.14 -9.64 12.79
CA LEU A 55 -2.52 -9.40 11.48
C LEU A 55 -1.08 -8.87 11.58
N VAL A 56 -0.85 -7.84 12.40
CA VAL A 56 0.47 -7.20 12.46
C VAL A 56 1.51 -8.14 13.04
N ASP A 57 1.17 -8.92 14.05
CA ASP A 57 2.08 -9.95 14.59
C ASP A 57 2.36 -11.04 13.56
N ALA A 58 1.36 -11.43 12.78
CA ALA A 58 1.54 -12.37 11.68
C ALA A 58 2.46 -11.82 10.58
N LEU A 59 2.34 -10.54 10.24
CA LEU A 59 3.22 -9.87 9.27
C LEU A 59 4.65 -9.75 9.81
N ARG A 60 4.82 -9.41 11.09
CA ARG A 60 6.12 -9.29 11.75
C ARG A 60 6.94 -10.58 11.70
N GLN A 61 6.27 -11.73 11.73
CA GLN A 61 6.91 -13.04 11.65
C GLN A 61 7.25 -13.47 10.21
N ARG A 62 6.93 -12.66 9.21
CA ARG A 62 7.17 -12.95 7.78
C ARG A 62 8.25 -12.03 7.22
N PRO A 63 9.50 -12.48 7.05
CA PRO A 63 10.58 -11.67 6.47
C PRO A 63 10.26 -11.16 5.06
N GLN A 64 9.38 -11.86 4.34
CA GLN A 64 8.93 -11.50 3.00
C GLN A 64 7.93 -10.34 3.00
N ALA A 65 7.25 -10.09 4.13
CA ALA A 65 6.28 -9.01 4.25
C ALA A 65 6.96 -7.67 4.56
N PHE A 66 6.47 -6.62 3.93
CA PHE A 66 6.74 -5.25 4.36
C PHE A 66 5.57 -4.35 3.99
N SER A 67 5.41 -3.26 4.72
CA SER A 67 4.38 -2.26 4.45
C SER A 67 4.99 -0.87 4.38
N VAL A 68 4.33 0.01 3.63
CA VAL A 68 4.64 1.43 3.54
C VAL A 68 3.44 2.22 4.03
N LEU A 69 3.69 3.21 4.87
CA LEU A 69 2.68 4.11 5.42
C LEU A 69 2.89 5.54 4.92
N ALA A 70 1.79 6.21 4.66
CA ALA A 70 1.73 7.65 4.44
C ALA A 70 1.09 8.33 5.64
N TRP A 71 1.75 9.36 6.15
CA TRP A 71 1.32 10.15 7.30
C TRP A 71 1.13 11.61 6.89
N ALA A 72 0.02 12.21 7.27
CA ALA A 72 -0.25 13.63 7.10
C ALA A 72 -0.08 14.37 8.42
N GLY A 73 0.55 15.53 8.41
CA GLY A 73 0.75 16.36 9.58
C GLY A 73 2.03 17.18 9.52
N GLN A 74 2.40 17.79 10.64
CA GLN A 74 3.67 18.54 10.73
C GLN A 74 4.84 17.56 10.89
N PRO A 75 5.94 17.73 10.13
CA PRO A 75 7.09 16.83 10.19
C PRO A 75 7.73 16.72 11.59
N GLN A 76 7.70 17.81 12.35
CA GLN A 76 8.29 17.90 13.69
C GLN A 76 7.39 17.38 14.81
N ALA A 77 6.09 17.19 14.55
CA ALA A 77 5.12 16.73 15.54
C ALA A 77 4.75 15.27 15.32
N ALA A 78 5.54 14.34 15.87
CA ALA A 78 5.25 12.92 15.75
C ALA A 78 3.82 12.57 16.22
N GLU A 79 3.36 13.15 17.32
CA GLU A 79 2.05 12.88 17.92
C GLU A 79 0.86 13.45 17.13
N GLY A 80 1.06 14.47 16.31
CA GLY A 80 -0.01 15.14 15.54
C GLY A 80 -0.23 14.61 14.14
N ARG A 81 0.54 13.61 13.69
CA ARG A 81 0.36 13.03 12.33
C ARG A 81 -0.72 11.97 12.30
N VAL A 82 -1.53 11.98 11.24
CA VAL A 82 -2.59 10.98 11.00
C VAL A 82 -2.20 10.07 9.83
N PRO A 83 -2.50 8.76 9.90
CA PRO A 83 -2.24 7.85 8.80
C PRO A 83 -3.26 8.08 7.70
N VAL A 84 -2.80 8.21 6.46
CA VAL A 84 -3.64 8.53 5.30
C VAL A 84 -3.48 7.57 4.13
N GLY A 85 -2.45 6.72 4.16
CA GLY A 85 -2.23 5.72 3.12
C GLY A 85 -1.41 4.53 3.60
N LEU A 86 -1.62 3.40 2.93
CA LEU A 86 -0.99 2.12 3.22
C LEU A 86 -0.71 1.37 1.91
N VAL A 87 0.45 0.75 1.82
CA VAL A 87 0.75 -0.30 0.83
C VAL A 87 1.28 -1.51 1.57
N ASN A 88 0.63 -2.67 1.39
CA ASN A 88 1.16 -3.95 1.85
C ASN A 88 1.83 -4.70 0.70
N CYS A 89 2.99 -5.25 0.95
CA CYS A 89 3.79 -5.97 -0.05
C CYS A 89 4.29 -7.31 0.48
N PHE A 90 4.43 -8.25 -0.43
CA PHE A 90 5.04 -9.55 -0.16
C PHE A 90 6.10 -9.87 -1.22
N GLU A 91 7.28 -10.26 -0.77
CA GLU A 91 8.31 -10.79 -1.64
C GLU A 91 7.94 -12.22 -2.06
N GLY A 92 7.92 -12.44 -3.34
CA GLY A 92 7.84 -13.74 -3.98
C GLY A 92 9.09 -14.03 -4.79
N PHE A 93 9.02 -14.99 -5.69
CA PHE A 93 10.16 -15.41 -6.49
C PHE A 93 9.75 -15.65 -7.94
N SER A 94 10.51 -15.11 -8.87
CA SER A 94 10.37 -15.38 -10.30
C SER A 94 11.27 -16.55 -10.70
N THR A 95 10.66 -17.69 -10.96
CA THR A 95 11.40 -18.88 -11.43
C THR A 95 12.05 -18.65 -12.79
N PHE A 96 11.44 -17.84 -13.65
CA PHE A 96 11.97 -17.54 -14.99
C PHE A 96 13.19 -16.61 -14.94
N ALA A 97 13.21 -15.66 -14.00
CA ALA A 97 14.34 -14.75 -13.80
C ALA A 97 15.35 -15.28 -12.77
N CYS A 98 14.99 -16.31 -12.00
CA CYS A 98 15.76 -16.79 -10.84
C CYS A 98 16.07 -15.63 -9.86
N GLN A 99 15.10 -14.77 -9.61
CA GLN A 99 15.25 -13.57 -8.79
C GLN A 99 13.98 -13.32 -7.95
N PRO A 100 14.09 -12.61 -6.82
CA PRO A 100 12.92 -12.13 -6.10
C PRO A 100 12.03 -11.27 -7.01
N LEU A 101 10.75 -11.22 -6.69
CA LEU A 101 9.81 -10.21 -7.16
C LEU A 101 9.06 -9.67 -5.95
N VAL A 102 8.44 -8.51 -6.05
CA VAL A 102 7.59 -7.97 -4.99
C VAL A 102 6.17 -7.83 -5.52
N ASN A 103 5.23 -8.48 -4.83
CA ASN A 103 3.81 -8.30 -5.07
C ASN A 103 3.28 -7.16 -4.20
N VAL A 104 2.70 -6.15 -4.85
CA VAL A 104 1.94 -5.08 -4.22
C VAL A 104 0.53 -5.62 -3.98
N HIS A 105 0.23 -5.95 -2.73
CA HIS A 105 -0.97 -6.70 -2.37
C HIS A 105 -2.17 -5.79 -2.08
N ASP A 106 -1.98 -4.73 -1.29
CA ASP A 106 -3.00 -3.73 -1.00
C ASP A 106 -2.44 -2.33 -1.25
N VAL A 107 -3.25 -1.45 -1.82
CA VAL A 107 -2.95 -0.01 -1.96
C VAL A 107 -4.16 0.77 -1.46
N VAL A 108 -3.94 1.52 -0.39
CA VAL A 108 -4.99 2.29 0.29
C VAL A 108 -4.58 3.75 0.35
N VAL A 109 -5.46 4.64 -0.08
CA VAL A 109 -5.42 6.08 0.23
C VAL A 109 -6.81 6.48 0.70
N LEU A 110 -6.90 7.08 1.88
CA LEU A 110 -8.18 7.54 2.43
C LEU A 110 -8.85 8.51 1.45
N PRO A 111 -10.19 8.46 1.27
CA PRO A 111 -10.91 9.25 0.27
C PRO A 111 -10.58 10.75 0.27
N ALA A 112 -10.50 11.36 1.48
CA ALA A 112 -10.19 12.77 1.64
C ALA A 112 -8.78 13.17 1.17
N TRP A 113 -7.88 12.19 0.96
CA TRP A 113 -6.48 12.40 0.60
C TRP A 113 -6.13 11.94 -0.81
N ARG A 114 -7.13 11.46 -1.58
CA ARG A 114 -6.96 11.05 -2.98
C ARG A 114 -6.65 12.25 -3.88
N GLY A 115 -6.06 12.00 -5.03
CA GLY A 115 -5.69 13.05 -6.00
C GLY A 115 -4.41 13.84 -5.66
N GLN A 116 -3.72 13.53 -4.56
CA GLN A 116 -2.50 14.20 -4.10
C GLN A 116 -1.22 13.41 -4.36
N ARG A 117 -1.26 12.45 -5.26
CA ARG A 117 -0.13 11.56 -5.63
C ARG A 117 0.46 10.75 -4.45
N ILE A 118 -0.31 10.51 -3.40
CA ILE A 118 0.16 9.76 -2.22
C ILE A 118 0.45 8.32 -2.59
N ALA A 119 -0.43 7.65 -3.36
CA ALA A 119 -0.19 6.30 -3.84
C ALA A 119 1.11 6.20 -4.64
N GLN A 120 1.35 7.13 -5.58
CA GLN A 120 2.59 7.21 -6.35
C GLN A 120 3.82 7.30 -5.45
N ARG A 121 3.79 8.20 -4.46
CA ARG A 121 4.92 8.38 -3.52
C ARG A 121 5.17 7.13 -2.69
N MET A 122 4.11 6.41 -2.27
CA MET A 122 4.25 5.13 -1.56
C MET A 122 4.84 4.05 -2.49
N LEU A 123 4.36 3.95 -3.74
CA LEU A 123 4.88 2.98 -4.71
C LEU A 123 6.34 3.25 -5.08
N ASN A 124 6.77 4.51 -5.12
CA ASN A 124 8.19 4.85 -5.31
C ASN A 124 9.06 4.29 -4.18
N LEU A 125 8.61 4.38 -2.93
CA LEU A 125 9.34 3.76 -1.81
C LEU A 125 9.30 2.23 -1.89
N VAL A 126 8.18 1.64 -2.28
CA VAL A 126 8.08 0.19 -2.54
C VAL A 126 9.09 -0.24 -3.60
N GLU A 127 9.21 0.49 -4.70
CA GLU A 127 10.19 0.19 -5.75
C GLU A 127 11.63 0.26 -5.23
N MET A 128 11.96 1.27 -4.43
CA MET A 128 13.29 1.37 -3.79
C MET A 128 13.57 0.15 -2.92
N ILE A 129 12.65 -0.23 -2.03
CA ILE A 129 12.79 -1.42 -1.17
C ILE A 129 12.91 -2.70 -2.01
N ALA A 130 12.11 -2.82 -3.07
CA ALA A 130 12.16 -3.98 -3.97
C ALA A 130 13.53 -4.10 -4.66
N ARG A 131 14.11 -2.98 -5.13
CA ARG A 131 15.45 -2.94 -5.73
C ARG A 131 16.53 -3.33 -4.71
N GLU A 132 16.44 -2.85 -3.48
CA GLU A 132 17.36 -3.23 -2.39
C GLU A 132 17.29 -4.73 -2.08
N ARG A 133 16.13 -5.36 -2.28
CA ARG A 133 15.94 -6.83 -2.13
C ARG A 133 16.37 -7.62 -3.37
N GLY A 134 16.83 -6.96 -4.43
CA GLY A 134 17.22 -7.61 -5.68
C GLY A 134 16.04 -8.08 -6.53
N ALA A 135 14.85 -7.54 -6.32
CA ALA A 135 13.66 -7.92 -7.07
C ALA A 135 13.77 -7.50 -8.55
N CYS A 136 13.39 -8.41 -9.44
CA CYS A 136 13.40 -8.17 -10.89
C CYS A 136 12.17 -7.40 -11.38
N LYS A 137 11.07 -7.39 -10.62
CA LYS A 137 9.83 -6.70 -10.97
C LYS A 137 8.91 -6.51 -9.76
N LEU A 138 7.97 -5.56 -9.91
CA LEU A 138 6.77 -5.45 -9.09
C LEU A 138 5.60 -6.11 -9.82
N THR A 139 4.70 -6.74 -9.07
CA THR A 139 3.43 -7.28 -9.57
C THR A 139 2.29 -6.75 -8.71
N MET A 140 1.07 -6.67 -9.25
CA MET A 140 -0.13 -6.34 -8.50
C MET A 140 -1.37 -6.91 -9.17
N GLU A 141 -2.42 -7.13 -8.38
CA GLU A 141 -3.75 -7.40 -8.86
C GLU A 141 -4.60 -6.11 -8.79
N VAL A 142 -5.43 -5.89 -9.79
CA VAL A 142 -6.35 -4.76 -9.84
C VAL A 142 -7.66 -5.18 -10.50
N LEU A 143 -8.78 -4.74 -9.93
CA LEU A 143 -10.10 -5.00 -10.54
C LEU A 143 -10.21 -4.23 -11.85
N SER A 144 -10.62 -4.90 -12.94
CA SER A 144 -10.76 -4.29 -14.26
C SER A 144 -11.75 -3.12 -14.30
N GLY A 145 -12.73 -3.10 -13.40
CA GLY A 145 -13.67 -1.99 -13.23
C GLY A 145 -13.12 -0.79 -12.47
N ASN A 146 -11.93 -0.92 -11.84
CA ASN A 146 -11.29 0.19 -11.13
C ASN A 146 -10.41 1.01 -12.07
N GLU A 147 -11.05 1.71 -13.02
CA GLU A 147 -10.37 2.50 -14.04
C GLU A 147 -9.46 3.59 -13.46
N SER A 148 -9.83 4.17 -12.31
CA SER A 148 -9.02 5.19 -11.64
C SER A 148 -7.67 4.63 -11.19
N ALA A 149 -7.68 3.44 -10.57
CA ALA A 149 -6.47 2.75 -10.15
C ALA A 149 -5.64 2.31 -11.37
N LEU A 150 -6.27 1.74 -12.39
CA LEU A 150 -5.60 1.32 -13.63
C LEU A 150 -4.84 2.49 -14.28
N ARG A 151 -5.49 3.66 -14.40
CA ARG A 151 -4.82 4.87 -14.94
C ARG A 151 -3.67 5.34 -14.06
N ALA A 152 -3.81 5.27 -12.74
CA ALA A 152 -2.75 5.65 -11.81
C ALA A 152 -1.54 4.70 -11.94
N TYR A 153 -1.77 3.40 -11.97
CA TYR A 153 -0.71 2.39 -12.07
C TYR A 153 -0.02 2.40 -13.44
N ALA A 154 -0.76 2.63 -14.53
CA ALA A 154 -0.16 2.79 -15.86
C ALA A 154 0.85 3.94 -15.92
N ARG A 155 0.60 5.05 -15.22
CA ARG A 155 1.56 6.17 -15.11
C ARG A 155 2.84 5.81 -14.37
N GLU A 156 2.78 4.80 -13.49
CA GLU A 156 3.92 4.26 -12.75
C GLU A 156 4.61 3.10 -13.50
N GLY A 157 4.23 2.85 -14.75
CA GLY A 157 4.84 1.82 -15.58
C GLY A 157 4.28 0.42 -15.43
N PHE A 158 3.19 0.24 -14.68
CA PHE A 158 2.49 -1.05 -14.65
C PHE A 158 1.70 -1.26 -15.94
N ALA A 159 1.79 -2.46 -16.48
CA ALA A 159 1.05 -2.89 -17.66
C ALA A 159 0.45 -4.28 -17.43
N ALA A 160 -0.59 -4.61 -18.20
CA ALA A 160 -1.17 -5.95 -18.15
C ALA A 160 -0.11 -7.00 -18.51
N TYR A 161 -0.06 -8.07 -17.71
CA TYR A 161 0.88 -9.16 -17.96
C TYR A 161 0.38 -10.01 -19.14
N THR A 162 1.14 -9.98 -20.22
CA THR A 162 0.87 -10.75 -21.45
C THR A 162 2.18 -11.38 -21.89
N LEU A 163 2.22 -12.70 -22.03
CA LEU A 163 3.36 -13.44 -22.59
C LEU A 163 3.30 -13.48 -24.12
N ASP A 164 2.16 -13.94 -24.63
CA ASP A 164 1.84 -14.01 -26.04
C ASP A 164 0.46 -13.38 -26.25
N PRO A 165 0.31 -12.32 -27.07
CA PRO A 165 -0.96 -11.69 -27.33
C PRO A 165 -2.06 -12.64 -27.83
N GLU A 166 -1.69 -13.71 -28.58
CA GLU A 166 -2.65 -14.71 -29.08
C GLU A 166 -3.21 -15.60 -27.97
N MET A 167 -2.46 -15.77 -26.85
CA MET A 167 -2.90 -16.52 -25.68
C MET A 167 -3.75 -15.70 -24.72
N GLY A 168 -3.89 -14.38 -24.94
CA GLY A 168 -4.68 -13.48 -24.12
C GLY A 168 -3.90 -12.93 -22.90
N GLN A 169 -4.65 -12.42 -21.94
CA GLN A 169 -4.11 -11.81 -20.73
C GLN A 169 -4.15 -12.78 -19.54
N ALA A 170 -3.19 -12.64 -18.62
CA ALA A 170 -3.20 -13.40 -17.37
C ALA A 170 -4.46 -13.05 -16.55
N GLN A 171 -5.09 -14.08 -16.01
CA GLN A 171 -6.24 -13.98 -15.13
C GLN A 171 -5.86 -14.37 -13.71
N PHE A 172 -6.42 -13.64 -12.72
CA PHE A 172 -6.31 -14.01 -11.32
C PHE A 172 -7.44 -14.96 -10.94
N LEU A 173 -7.10 -16.14 -10.44
CA LEU A 173 -8.05 -17.17 -10.03
C LEU A 173 -7.85 -17.50 -8.55
N GLN A 174 -8.93 -17.81 -7.83
CA GLN A 174 -8.85 -18.23 -6.43
C GLN A 174 -9.65 -19.52 -6.19
N LYS A 175 -9.19 -20.30 -5.23
CA LYS A 175 -9.91 -21.44 -4.66
C LYS A 175 -9.88 -21.33 -3.14
N ILE A 176 -11.04 -21.21 -2.52
CA ILE A 176 -11.14 -21.15 -1.05
C ILE A 176 -10.83 -22.54 -0.48
N LEU A 177 -9.96 -22.57 0.53
CA LEU A 177 -9.61 -23.75 1.30
C LEU A 177 -10.35 -23.72 2.64
N HIS A 178 -11.06 -24.79 2.97
CA HIS A 178 -11.81 -24.96 4.22
C HIS A 178 -11.01 -25.84 5.18
#